data_3d0f4768713cc69cd041322c1f00f8e2
#
_entry.id   3d0f4768713cc69cd041322c1f00f8e2
#
_cell.length_a   1.000
_cell.length_b   1.000
_cell.length_c   1.000
_cell.angle_alpha   90.00
_cell.angle_beta   90.00
_cell.angle_gamma   90.00
#
_symmetry.space_group_name_H-M   'P 1'
#
loop_
_entity.id
_entity.type
_entity.pdbx_description
1 polymer ?
#
loop_
_entity_poly.entity_id
_entity_poly.type
_entity_poly.pdbx_seq_one_letter_code
_entity_poly.pdbx_strand_id
1 'polypeptide(L)'
;MKRNVLIYGLIIGTILSAHMIVMVGRLYNNPGFKGNDIIGYTAMVVMLSLIYFGVRNYRNKHLNGTISFGKAFKTGFLIALVGSSMYVVAWLFYYYLFVPDFIDVYTDHVLRTCSPSDLEARKTEMANFKEMYKNPLFVILITYSEILPVGLVVTLVSSLILKRKHTPISNQMAS
;
A
#
# COMPACT_ATOMS: atom_id res chain seq x y z
N MET A 1 -15.68 8.25 12.49
CA MET A 1 -14.32 8.17 11.87
C MET A 1 -13.61 6.87 12.19
N LYS A 2 -13.32 6.54 13.47
CA LYS A 2 -12.54 5.34 13.85
C LYS A 2 -13.04 4.04 13.19
N ARG A 3 -14.34 3.72 13.33
CA ARG A 3 -14.93 2.50 12.74
C ARG A 3 -14.77 2.43 11.21
N ASN A 4 -14.97 3.56 10.52
CA ASN A 4 -14.82 3.62 9.06
C ASN A 4 -13.36 3.40 8.63
N VAL A 5 -12.41 4.01 9.36
CA VAL A 5 -10.97 3.85 9.11
C VAL A 5 -10.56 2.39 9.29
N LEU A 6 -10.98 1.73 10.38
CA LEU A 6 -10.65 0.34 10.63
C LEU A 6 -11.24 -0.60 9.55
N ILE A 7 -12.51 -0.42 9.19
CA ILE A 7 -13.16 -1.28 8.19
C ILE A 7 -12.43 -1.20 6.83
N TYR A 8 -12.24 0.01 6.30
CA TYR A 8 -11.59 0.18 5.01
C TYR A 8 -10.10 -0.17 5.04
N GLY A 9 -9.40 0.17 6.14
CA GLY A 9 -8.00 -0.20 6.31
C GLY A 9 -7.80 -1.72 6.37
N LEU A 10 -8.62 -2.45 7.12
CA LEU A 10 -8.56 -3.90 7.19
C LEU A 10 -8.90 -4.56 5.86
N ILE A 11 -9.92 -4.07 5.13
CA ILE A 11 -10.26 -4.58 3.78
C ILE A 11 -9.05 -4.41 2.85
N ILE A 12 -8.46 -3.22 2.80
CA ILE A 12 -7.29 -2.93 1.96
C ILE A 12 -6.11 -3.83 2.37
N GLY A 13 -5.80 -3.90 3.67
CA GLY A 13 -4.72 -4.74 4.18
C GLY A 13 -4.90 -6.22 3.83
N THR A 14 -6.14 -6.75 3.93
CA THR A 14 -6.46 -8.13 3.54
C THR A 14 -6.22 -8.36 2.04
N ILE A 15 -6.69 -7.45 1.19
CA ILE A 15 -6.53 -7.57 -0.26
C ILE A 15 -5.05 -7.50 -0.65
N LEU A 16 -4.29 -6.55 -0.08
CA LEU A 16 -2.85 -6.42 -0.31
C LEU A 16 -2.10 -7.66 0.15
N SER A 17 -2.42 -8.19 1.34
CA SER A 17 -1.78 -9.40 1.88
C SER A 17 -2.08 -10.64 1.03
N ALA A 18 -3.33 -10.80 0.58
CA ALA A 18 -3.69 -11.90 -0.32
C ALA A 18 -2.95 -11.80 -1.66
N HIS A 19 -2.86 -10.60 -2.24
CA HIS A 19 -2.09 -10.37 -3.46
C HIS A 19 -0.60 -10.70 -3.28
N MET A 20 0.00 -10.29 -2.18
CA MET A 20 1.40 -10.60 -1.84
C MET A 20 1.64 -12.11 -1.78
N ILE A 21 0.81 -12.85 -1.05
CA ILE A 21 0.93 -14.32 -0.92
C ILE A 21 0.88 -14.99 -2.31
N VAL A 22 -0.05 -14.53 -3.17
CA VAL A 22 -0.16 -15.05 -4.55
C VAL A 22 1.10 -14.75 -5.36
N MET A 23 1.65 -13.53 -5.24
CA MET A 23 2.85 -13.14 -6.01
C MET A 23 4.10 -13.87 -5.54
N VAL A 24 4.29 -14.01 -4.24
CA VAL A 24 5.39 -14.82 -3.67
C VAL A 24 5.24 -16.29 -4.07
N GLY A 25 4.03 -16.83 -3.99
CA GLY A 25 3.76 -18.19 -4.45
C GLY A 25 4.08 -18.42 -5.94
N ARG A 26 3.84 -17.41 -6.79
CA ARG A 26 4.23 -17.47 -8.21
C ARG A 26 5.76 -17.47 -8.39
N LEU A 27 6.47 -16.68 -7.59
CA LEU A 27 7.93 -16.62 -7.60
C LEU A 27 8.54 -18.01 -7.27
N TYR A 28 8.00 -18.69 -6.25
CA TYR A 28 8.48 -19.99 -5.83
C TYR A 28 8.13 -21.12 -6.82
N ASN A 29 6.95 -21.08 -7.41
CA ASN A 29 6.46 -22.16 -8.28
C ASN A 29 6.84 -21.99 -9.76
N ASN A 30 7.33 -20.84 -10.17
CA ASN A 30 7.69 -20.57 -11.56
C ASN A 30 9.05 -19.88 -11.66
N PRO A 31 10.15 -20.63 -11.85
CA PRO A 31 11.50 -20.07 -11.99
C PRO A 31 11.66 -19.11 -13.19
N GLY A 32 10.77 -19.20 -14.19
CA GLY A 32 10.72 -18.31 -15.35
C GLY A 32 9.79 -17.11 -15.18
N PHE A 33 9.19 -16.92 -14.01
CA PHE A 33 8.30 -15.79 -13.74
C PHE A 33 9.08 -14.47 -13.90
N LYS A 34 8.66 -13.66 -14.87
CA LYS A 34 9.19 -12.30 -15.04
C LYS A 34 8.24 -11.36 -14.34
N GLY A 35 8.61 -10.92 -13.15
CA GLY A 35 7.93 -9.83 -12.47
C GLY A 35 7.96 -8.58 -13.35
N ASN A 36 6.87 -7.82 -13.37
CA ASN A 36 6.84 -6.52 -14.02
C ASN A 36 6.44 -5.50 -12.94
N ASP A 37 7.40 -4.66 -12.57
CA ASP A 37 7.24 -3.66 -11.52
C ASP A 37 6.07 -2.72 -11.83
N ILE A 38 5.87 -2.34 -13.11
CA ILE A 38 4.76 -1.47 -13.53
C ILE A 38 3.41 -2.14 -13.24
N ILE A 39 3.29 -3.44 -13.51
CA ILE A 39 2.06 -4.20 -13.22
C ILE A 39 1.86 -4.30 -11.71
N GLY A 40 2.92 -4.56 -10.95
CA GLY A 40 2.90 -4.64 -9.49
C GLY A 40 2.43 -3.34 -8.85
N TYR A 41 3.04 -2.21 -9.21
CA TYR A 41 2.64 -0.89 -8.70
C TYR A 41 1.24 -0.49 -9.17
N THR A 42 0.86 -0.80 -10.41
CA THR A 42 -0.50 -0.55 -10.91
C THR A 42 -1.54 -1.32 -10.08
N ALA A 43 -1.31 -2.59 -9.82
CA ALA A 43 -2.18 -3.40 -8.98
C ALA A 43 -2.29 -2.81 -7.57
N MET A 44 -1.17 -2.35 -6.99
CA MET A 44 -1.14 -1.69 -5.69
C MET A 44 -1.97 -0.40 -5.67
N VAL A 45 -1.83 0.45 -6.69
CA VAL A 45 -2.63 1.69 -6.83
C VAL A 45 -4.12 1.36 -6.95
N VAL A 46 -4.50 0.35 -7.73
CA VAL A 46 -5.90 -0.09 -7.86
C VAL A 46 -6.45 -0.56 -6.51
N MET A 47 -5.72 -1.38 -5.77
CA MET A 47 -6.13 -1.86 -4.45
C MET A 47 -6.25 -0.71 -3.43
N LEU A 48 -5.27 0.20 -3.42
CA LEU A 48 -5.27 1.38 -2.55
C LEU A 48 -6.33 2.42 -2.95
N SER A 49 -6.88 2.37 -4.18
CA SER A 49 -7.98 3.26 -4.59
C SER A 49 -9.25 3.10 -3.73
N LEU A 50 -9.37 2.01 -2.99
CA LEU A 50 -10.41 1.82 -1.98
C LEU A 50 -10.36 2.88 -0.87
N ILE A 51 -9.22 3.58 -0.67
CA ILE A 51 -9.11 4.74 0.21
C ILE A 51 -10.13 5.82 -0.21
N TYR A 52 -10.28 6.07 -1.51
CA TYR A 52 -11.27 7.01 -2.03
C TYR A 52 -12.69 6.68 -1.55
N PHE A 53 -13.08 5.41 -1.64
CA PHE A 53 -14.39 4.98 -1.19
C PHE A 53 -14.55 5.08 0.33
N GLY A 54 -13.50 4.83 1.10
CA GLY A 54 -13.48 5.00 2.54
C GLY A 54 -13.68 6.46 2.96
N VAL A 55 -12.97 7.39 2.32
CA VAL A 55 -13.12 8.84 2.56
C VAL A 55 -14.51 9.33 2.10
N ARG A 56 -14.97 8.89 0.92
CA ARG A 56 -16.30 9.22 0.39
C ARG A 56 -17.41 8.74 1.32
N ASN A 57 -17.30 7.51 1.82
CA ASN A 57 -18.28 6.95 2.76
C ASN A 57 -18.32 7.75 4.07
N TYR A 58 -17.15 8.11 4.60
CA TYR A 58 -17.07 8.96 5.80
C TYR A 58 -17.71 10.34 5.57
N ARG A 59 -17.40 11.00 4.44
CA ARG A 59 -18.00 12.27 4.06
C ARG A 59 -19.53 12.19 4.00
N ASN A 60 -20.06 11.18 3.32
CA ASN A 60 -21.49 11.07 3.05
C ASN A 60 -22.29 10.65 4.29
N LYS A 61 -21.78 9.69 5.08
CA LYS A 61 -22.51 9.14 6.24
C LYS A 61 -22.35 9.95 7.53
N HIS A 62 -21.29 10.73 7.66
CA HIS A 62 -20.97 11.40 8.93
C HIS A 62 -20.79 12.91 8.83
N LEU A 63 -20.75 13.46 7.63
CA LEU A 63 -20.47 14.88 7.40
C LEU A 63 -21.44 15.52 6.40
N ASN A 64 -22.61 14.94 6.22
CA ASN A 64 -23.70 15.47 5.36
C ASN A 64 -23.21 15.86 3.96
N GLY A 65 -22.32 15.07 3.36
CA GLY A 65 -21.82 15.27 1.99
C GLY A 65 -20.74 16.33 1.82
N THR A 66 -20.30 16.99 2.90
CA THR A 66 -19.24 18.01 2.88
C THR A 66 -18.01 17.56 3.64
N ILE A 67 -16.82 17.85 3.13
CA ILE A 67 -15.55 17.54 3.83
C ILE A 67 -14.46 18.52 3.40
N SER A 68 -13.72 19.04 4.37
CA SER A 68 -12.52 19.85 4.09
C SER A 68 -11.38 18.94 3.63
N PHE A 69 -10.42 19.49 2.86
CA PHE A 69 -9.24 18.77 2.41
C PHE A 69 -8.49 18.11 3.58
N GLY A 70 -8.17 18.85 4.63
CA GLY A 70 -7.42 18.33 5.78
C GLY A 70 -8.14 17.15 6.48
N LYS A 71 -9.48 17.21 6.59
CA LYS A 71 -10.27 16.12 7.18
C LYS A 71 -10.32 14.89 6.27
N ALA A 72 -10.42 15.11 4.94
CA ALA A 72 -10.36 14.05 3.95
C ALA A 72 -8.98 13.38 3.95
N PHE A 73 -7.92 14.18 3.92
CA PHE A 73 -6.53 13.69 3.97
C PHE A 73 -6.25 12.90 5.25
N LYS A 74 -6.60 13.45 6.42
CA LYS A 74 -6.44 12.72 7.70
C LYS A 74 -7.18 11.38 7.68
N THR A 75 -8.40 11.33 7.14
CA THR A 75 -9.17 10.08 7.08
C THR A 75 -8.51 9.08 6.14
N GLY A 76 -8.11 9.49 4.95
CA GLY A 76 -7.44 8.64 3.97
C GLY A 76 -6.07 8.15 4.46
N PHE A 77 -5.27 9.04 5.07
CA PHE A 77 -3.99 8.67 5.67
C PHE A 77 -4.14 7.60 6.75
N LEU A 78 -5.12 7.74 7.64
CA LEU A 78 -5.37 6.73 8.67
C LEU A 78 -5.83 5.39 8.08
N ILE A 79 -6.61 5.40 6.99
CA ILE A 79 -6.99 4.19 6.26
C ILE A 79 -5.74 3.53 5.65
N ALA A 80 -4.89 4.32 4.98
CA ALA A 80 -3.64 3.84 4.41
C ALA A 80 -2.73 3.24 5.48
N LEU A 81 -2.59 3.92 6.62
CA LEU A 81 -1.75 3.47 7.73
C LEU A 81 -2.23 2.14 8.31
N VAL A 82 -3.54 1.98 8.55
CA VAL A 82 -4.11 0.72 9.04
C VAL A 82 -3.91 -0.41 8.02
N GLY A 83 -4.15 -0.14 6.73
CA GLY A 83 -3.95 -1.12 5.67
C GLY A 83 -2.49 -1.55 5.53
N SER A 84 -1.56 -0.58 5.53
CA SER A 84 -0.12 -0.86 5.49
C SER A 84 0.35 -1.62 6.72
N SER A 85 -0.14 -1.27 7.93
CA SER A 85 0.22 -1.99 9.15
C SER A 85 -0.23 -3.44 9.11
N MET A 86 -1.44 -3.72 8.63
CA MET A 86 -1.92 -5.08 8.47
C MET A 86 -1.07 -5.86 7.45
N TYR A 87 -0.71 -5.24 6.34
CA TYR A 87 0.16 -5.86 5.34
C TYR A 87 1.55 -6.17 5.90
N VAL A 88 2.17 -5.24 6.64
CA VAL A 88 3.48 -5.46 7.29
C VAL A 88 3.41 -6.62 8.28
N VAL A 89 2.38 -6.68 9.10
CA VAL A 89 2.18 -7.80 10.04
C VAL A 89 2.02 -9.11 9.28
N ALA A 90 1.18 -9.13 8.24
CA ALA A 90 1.00 -10.32 7.40
C ALA A 90 2.30 -10.76 6.73
N TRP A 91 3.11 -9.79 6.23
CA TRP A 91 4.42 -10.08 5.64
C TRP A 91 5.36 -10.71 6.67
N LEU A 92 5.49 -10.15 7.85
CA LEU A 92 6.35 -10.70 8.91
C LEU A 92 5.98 -12.13 9.25
N PHE A 93 4.67 -12.41 9.47
CA PHE A 93 4.21 -13.76 9.71
C PHE A 93 4.53 -14.71 8.55
N TYR A 94 4.24 -14.29 7.33
CA TYR A 94 4.45 -15.11 6.14
C TYR A 94 5.93 -15.36 5.90
N TYR A 95 6.77 -14.33 6.01
CA TYR A 95 8.22 -14.41 5.84
C TYR A 95 8.86 -15.38 6.86
N TYR A 96 8.63 -15.18 8.15
CA TYR A 96 9.32 -15.98 9.17
C TYR A 96 8.80 -17.41 9.31
N LEU A 97 7.53 -17.68 8.97
CA LEU A 97 6.92 -18.99 9.19
C LEU A 97 6.83 -19.85 7.93
N PHE A 98 6.70 -19.23 6.75
CA PHE A 98 6.40 -19.98 5.52
C PHE A 98 7.49 -19.87 4.45
N VAL A 99 8.19 -18.74 4.37
CA VAL A 99 9.18 -18.48 3.32
C VAL A 99 10.47 -17.83 3.89
N PRO A 100 11.14 -18.46 4.87
CA PRO A 100 12.32 -17.88 5.51
C PRO A 100 13.51 -17.69 4.56
N ASP A 101 13.54 -18.42 3.45
CA ASP A 101 14.52 -18.36 2.37
C ASP A 101 14.13 -17.37 1.24
N PHE A 102 13.06 -16.57 1.45
CA PHE A 102 12.54 -15.65 0.43
C PHE A 102 13.62 -14.75 -0.17
N ILE A 103 14.53 -14.22 0.64
CA ILE A 103 15.58 -13.32 0.17
C ILE A 103 16.56 -14.04 -0.78
N ASP A 104 16.86 -15.30 -0.52
CA ASP A 104 17.73 -16.10 -1.38
C ASP A 104 17.04 -16.38 -2.71
N VAL A 105 15.78 -16.82 -2.68
CA VAL A 105 14.95 -17.06 -3.88
C VAL A 105 14.76 -15.79 -4.70
N TYR A 106 14.49 -14.66 -4.04
CA TYR A 106 14.32 -13.36 -4.69
C TYR A 106 15.63 -12.87 -5.32
N THR A 107 16.75 -13.00 -4.61
CA THR A 107 18.09 -12.65 -5.12
C THR A 107 18.42 -13.46 -6.38
N ASP A 108 18.24 -14.76 -6.34
CA ASP A 108 18.45 -15.63 -7.49
C ASP A 108 17.58 -15.24 -8.67
N HIS A 109 16.33 -14.90 -8.42
CA HIS A 109 15.40 -14.42 -9.45
C HIS A 109 15.88 -13.13 -10.09
N VAL A 110 16.24 -12.13 -9.29
CA VAL A 110 16.74 -10.82 -9.77
C VAL A 110 17.99 -11.00 -10.62
N LEU A 111 18.97 -11.80 -10.15
CA LEU A 111 20.22 -12.02 -10.85
C LEU A 111 20.05 -12.81 -12.17
N ARG A 112 19.07 -13.70 -12.26
CA ARG A 112 18.75 -14.43 -13.51
C ARG A 112 18.02 -13.57 -14.54
N THR A 113 17.28 -12.57 -14.10
CA THR A 113 16.40 -11.78 -14.97
C THR A 113 16.98 -10.41 -15.33
N CYS A 114 18.03 -9.95 -14.64
CA CYS A 114 18.68 -8.68 -14.91
C CYS A 114 19.48 -8.70 -16.22
N SER A 115 19.72 -7.50 -16.79
CA SER A 115 20.60 -7.32 -17.93
C SER A 115 22.04 -7.65 -17.56
N PRO A 116 22.86 -8.22 -18.50
CA PRO A 116 24.28 -8.44 -18.26
C PRO A 116 25.05 -7.17 -17.85
N SER A 117 24.65 -6.00 -18.36
CA SER A 117 25.24 -4.71 -18.00
C SER A 117 25.00 -4.31 -16.54
N ASP A 118 23.92 -4.80 -15.94
CA ASP A 118 23.50 -4.39 -14.59
C ASP A 118 23.87 -5.42 -13.51
N LEU A 119 24.45 -6.56 -13.93
CA LEU A 119 24.67 -7.72 -13.07
C LEU A 119 25.48 -7.39 -11.80
N GLU A 120 26.59 -6.66 -11.94
CA GLU A 120 27.44 -6.31 -10.79
C GLU A 120 26.77 -5.32 -9.84
N ALA A 121 26.02 -4.35 -10.38
CA ALA A 121 25.24 -3.43 -9.59
C ALA A 121 24.14 -4.17 -8.80
N ARG A 122 23.43 -5.11 -9.47
CA ARG A 122 22.39 -5.93 -8.82
C ARG A 122 22.92 -6.88 -7.77
N LYS A 123 24.11 -7.47 -7.97
CA LYS A 123 24.76 -8.28 -6.94
C LYS A 123 25.01 -7.48 -5.67
N THR A 124 25.55 -6.27 -5.82
CA THR A 124 25.83 -5.39 -4.67
C THR A 124 24.53 -4.97 -3.97
N GLU A 125 23.51 -4.61 -4.75
CA GLU A 125 22.18 -4.25 -4.22
C GLU A 125 21.56 -5.41 -3.41
N MET A 126 21.56 -6.62 -3.98
CA MET A 126 21.00 -7.79 -3.32
C MET A 126 21.79 -8.21 -2.08
N ALA A 127 23.12 -8.06 -2.08
CA ALA A 127 23.92 -8.30 -0.89
C ALA A 127 23.56 -7.35 0.25
N ASN A 128 23.39 -6.05 -0.03
CA ASN A 128 22.94 -5.05 0.93
C ASN A 128 21.50 -5.35 1.43
N PHE A 129 20.63 -5.75 0.51
CA PHE A 129 19.24 -6.09 0.84
C PHE A 129 19.19 -7.31 1.77
N LYS A 130 20.01 -8.34 1.51
CA LYS A 130 20.15 -9.51 2.37
C LYS A 130 20.63 -9.14 3.78
N GLU A 131 21.61 -8.23 3.90
CA GLU A 131 22.07 -7.75 5.21
C GLU A 131 20.97 -7.01 5.97
N MET A 132 20.20 -6.13 5.28
CA MET A 132 19.08 -5.43 5.91
C MET A 132 18.00 -6.40 6.41
N TYR A 133 17.70 -7.46 5.68
CA TYR A 133 16.68 -8.43 6.06
C TYR A 133 17.05 -9.31 7.27
N LYS A 134 18.31 -9.30 7.71
CA LYS A 134 18.70 -9.95 8.97
C LYS A 134 18.11 -9.27 10.20
N ASN A 135 17.78 -7.99 10.10
CA ASN A 135 17.21 -7.23 11.18
C ASN A 135 15.70 -7.01 10.97
N PRO A 136 14.82 -7.53 11.86
CA PRO A 136 13.37 -7.38 11.73
C PRO A 136 12.89 -5.94 11.59
N LEU A 137 13.57 -4.98 12.21
CA LEU A 137 13.22 -3.57 12.10
C LEU A 137 13.37 -3.06 10.67
N PHE A 138 14.46 -3.44 9.97
CA PHE A 138 14.63 -3.08 8.57
C PHE A 138 13.59 -3.75 7.68
N VAL A 139 13.22 -5.00 7.94
CA VAL A 139 12.11 -5.66 7.21
C VAL A 139 10.82 -4.84 7.33
N ILE A 140 10.48 -4.39 8.54
CA ILE A 140 9.30 -3.53 8.79
C ILE A 140 9.42 -2.22 7.99
N LEU A 141 10.56 -1.52 8.09
CA LEU A 141 10.75 -0.23 7.44
C LEU A 141 10.70 -0.34 5.91
N ILE A 142 11.35 -1.34 5.33
CA ILE A 142 11.34 -1.60 3.89
C ILE A 142 9.90 -1.86 3.43
N THR A 143 9.18 -2.74 4.11
CA THR A 143 7.79 -3.08 3.75
C THR A 143 6.86 -1.87 3.85
N TYR A 144 7.01 -1.02 4.87
CA TYR A 144 6.26 0.24 4.93
C TYR A 144 6.65 1.20 3.81
N SER A 145 7.94 1.28 3.45
CA SER A 145 8.42 2.19 2.41
C SER A 145 7.91 1.82 1.01
N GLU A 146 7.49 0.61 0.78
CA GLU A 146 6.88 0.17 -0.47
C GLU A 146 5.42 0.64 -0.60
N ILE A 147 4.62 0.51 0.46
CA ILE A 147 3.16 0.69 0.37
C ILE A 147 2.72 2.07 0.82
N LEU A 148 3.29 2.60 1.91
CA LEU A 148 2.81 3.82 2.52
C LEU A 148 2.94 5.05 1.61
N PRO A 149 4.04 5.25 0.83
CA PRO A 149 4.13 6.35 -0.11
C PRO A 149 3.05 6.30 -1.19
N VAL A 150 2.75 5.12 -1.74
CA VAL A 150 1.67 4.94 -2.72
C VAL A 150 0.31 5.27 -2.09
N GLY A 151 0.07 4.80 -0.87
CA GLY A 151 -1.13 5.12 -0.09
C GLY A 151 -1.27 6.61 0.19
N LEU A 152 -0.15 7.32 0.43
CA LEU A 152 -0.15 8.78 0.60
C LEU A 152 -0.54 9.51 -0.69
N VAL A 153 0.00 9.11 -1.84
CA VAL A 153 -0.35 9.68 -3.15
C VAL A 153 -1.84 9.49 -3.44
N VAL A 154 -2.34 8.26 -3.27
CA VAL A 154 -3.77 7.95 -3.45
C VAL A 154 -4.64 8.75 -2.48
N THR A 155 -4.21 8.91 -1.23
CA THR A 155 -4.89 9.73 -0.22
C THR A 155 -4.95 11.19 -0.64
N LEU A 156 -3.84 11.75 -1.14
CA LEU A 156 -3.76 13.14 -1.61
C LEU A 156 -4.75 13.38 -2.75
N VAL A 157 -4.69 12.55 -3.78
CA VAL A 157 -5.58 12.63 -4.96
C VAL A 157 -7.05 12.48 -4.53
N SER A 158 -7.36 11.47 -3.72
CA SER A 158 -8.72 11.24 -3.21
C SER A 158 -9.25 12.46 -2.44
N SER A 159 -8.39 13.10 -1.63
CA SER A 159 -8.76 14.25 -0.81
C SER A 159 -9.01 15.50 -1.65
N LEU A 160 -8.23 15.68 -2.72
CA LEU A 160 -8.44 16.79 -3.67
C LEU A 160 -9.76 16.63 -4.42
N ILE A 161 -10.10 15.41 -4.84
CA ILE A 161 -11.36 15.13 -5.56
C ILE A 161 -12.58 15.27 -4.63
N LEU A 162 -12.46 14.78 -3.39
CA LEU A 162 -13.61 14.67 -2.48
C LEU A 162 -13.88 15.94 -1.67
N LYS A 163 -12.93 16.89 -1.60
CA LYS A 163 -13.14 18.14 -0.85
C LYS A 163 -14.37 18.90 -1.37
N ARG A 164 -15.28 19.24 -0.47
CA ARG A 164 -16.44 20.09 -0.75
C ARG A 164 -16.64 21.04 0.43
N LYS A 165 -16.66 22.33 0.14
CA LYS A 165 -16.99 23.36 1.14
C LYS A 165 -18.48 23.35 1.43
N HIS A 166 -18.86 23.64 2.67
CA HIS A 166 -20.23 24.00 3.02
C HIS A 166 -20.54 25.34 2.33
N THR A 167 -21.46 25.38 1.39
CA THR A 167 -22.00 26.64 0.90
C THR A 167 -23.04 27.08 1.93
N PRO A 168 -22.87 28.20 2.65
CA PRO A 168 -23.93 28.74 3.51
C PRO A 168 -25.14 29.01 2.63
N ILE A 169 -26.30 28.54 3.04
CA ILE A 169 -27.56 28.98 2.44
C ILE A 169 -27.65 30.48 2.74
N SER A 170 -27.37 31.30 1.75
CA SER A 170 -27.63 32.73 1.81
C SER A 170 -29.10 32.91 2.07
N ASN A 171 -29.46 33.64 3.15
CA ASN A 171 -30.81 34.04 3.46
C ASN A 171 -31.42 34.80 2.27
N GLN A 172 -32.04 34.07 1.35
CA GLN A 172 -33.01 34.62 0.42
C GLN A 172 -34.42 34.58 1.06
N MET A 173 -34.54 35.21 2.20
CA MET A 173 -35.86 35.61 2.75
C MET A 173 -35.71 36.97 3.43
N ALA A 174 -35.54 37.96 2.60
CA ALA A 174 -35.76 39.37 2.99
C ALA A 174 -36.07 40.16 1.72
N SER A 175 -37.27 39.99 1.21
CA SER A 175 -37.96 40.98 0.42
C SER A 175 -39.47 40.63 0.33
#